data_8f6df47ff5b7e09d5e9dc1efd6e232f2
#
_entry.id   8f6df47ff5b7e09d5e9dc1efd6e232f2
#
_cell.length_a   1.000
_cell.length_b   1.000
_cell.length_c   1.000
_cell.angle_alpha   90.00
_cell.angle_beta   90.00
_cell.angle_gamma   90.00
#
_symmetry.space_group_name_H-M   'P 1'
#
loop_
_entity.id
_entity.type
_entity.pdbx_description
1 polymer ?
#
loop_
_entity_poly.entity_id
_entity_poly.type
_entity_poly.pdbx_seq_one_letter_code
_entity_poly.pdbx_strand_id
1 'polypeptide(L)'
;SLLAAKKDEPVGKNDVKTYTNTPLSVFFNINKATIASRKDLVNVKNLAEYAKDNKVNLVVTGYADSSTGSAAYNKKLSERRAETVANELVKMGVSRDQITTEGMGGVKELSPVSYNRRATVKIAD
;
A
#
# COMPACT_ATOMS: atom_id res chain seq x y z
N SER A 1 25.60 -1.08 8.68
CA SER A 1 25.59 -1.23 8.48
C SER A 1 25.21 -0.94 8.63
N LEU A 2 24.52 -0.57 9.07
CA LEU A 2 24.34 -0.67 8.97
C LEU A 2 24.92 -0.50 8.78
N LEU A 3 25.06 -0.38 8.80
CA LEU A 3 25.62 -0.74 8.39
C LEU A 3 26.47 -1.13 8.43
N ALA A 4 26.54 -1.04 8.68
CA ALA A 4 27.43 -1.77 8.42
C ALA A 4 27.64 -2.75 9.03
N ALA A 5 27.54 -2.84 9.84
CA ALA A 5 27.86 -3.91 10.28
C ALA A 5 27.12 -4.91 10.02
N LYS A 6 26.33 -4.90 9.71
CA LYS A 6 25.80 -5.94 9.31
C LYS A 6 25.90 -5.90 8.10
N LYS A 7 26.80 -5.62 7.70
CA LYS A 7 27.06 -5.51 6.59
C LYS A 7 26.64 -6.45 5.67
N ASP A 8 26.56 -7.51 5.89
CA ASP A 8 26.19 -8.50 4.98
C ASP A 8 24.76 -8.75 4.82
N GLU A 9 23.93 -8.19 5.66
CA GLU A 9 22.53 -8.47 5.60
C GLU A 9 21.78 -7.39 4.89
N PRO A 10 20.83 -7.74 4.01
CA PRO A 10 19.99 -6.74 3.38
C PRO A 10 19.24 -5.99 4.45
N VAL A 11 19.23 -4.69 4.32
CA VAL A 11 18.58 -3.84 5.31
C VAL A 11 17.12 -4.23 5.54
N GLY A 12 16.39 -4.43 4.47
CA GLY A 12 14.96 -4.72 4.61
C GLY A 12 14.65 -6.01 5.31
N LYS A 13 15.56 -6.94 5.32
CA LYS A 13 15.27 -8.24 5.91
C LYS A 13 15.14 -8.20 7.40
N ASN A 14 15.87 -7.34 8.05
CA ASN A 14 15.91 -7.33 9.51
C ASN A 14 15.25 -6.10 10.11
N ASP A 15 14.62 -5.27 9.29
CA ASP A 15 14.07 -4.04 9.79
C ASP A 15 12.55 -4.07 9.72
N VAL A 16 11.97 -4.97 10.50
CA VAL A 16 10.53 -5.13 10.54
C VAL A 16 9.84 -3.86 10.98
N LYS A 17 10.46 -3.14 11.91
CA LYS A 17 9.88 -1.93 12.43
C LYS A 17 9.65 -0.88 11.39
N THR A 18 10.57 -0.73 10.46
CA THR A 18 10.44 0.24 9.38
C THR A 18 9.18 -0.05 8.57
N TYR A 19 8.98 -1.31 8.21
CA TYR A 19 7.84 -1.66 7.38
C TYR A 19 6.52 -1.61 8.15
N THR A 20 6.53 -1.94 9.44
CA THR A 20 5.28 -1.94 10.21
C THR A 20 4.80 -0.54 10.54
N ASN A 21 5.72 0.41 10.69
CA ASN A 21 5.35 1.74 11.15
C ASN A 21 5.21 2.76 10.03
N THR A 22 5.53 2.41 8.81
CA THR A 22 5.53 3.35 7.71
C THR A 22 4.74 2.79 6.54
N PRO A 23 3.43 3.01 6.51
CA PRO A 23 2.63 2.56 5.37
C PRO A 23 3.14 3.21 4.09
N LEU A 24 3.19 2.44 3.02
CA LEU A 24 3.62 2.95 1.73
C LEU A 24 2.39 3.35 0.94
N SER A 25 2.42 4.53 0.33
CA SER A 25 1.27 5.07 -0.39
C SER A 25 1.43 4.93 -1.89
N VAL A 26 0.33 4.57 -2.54
CA VAL A 26 0.21 4.53 -3.99
C VAL A 26 -0.96 5.43 -4.33
N PHE A 27 -0.76 6.39 -5.23
CA PHE A 27 -1.74 7.44 -5.48
C PHE A 27 -2.53 7.20 -6.76
N PHE A 28 -3.74 7.75 -6.79
CA PHE A 28 -4.68 7.57 -7.88
C PHE A 28 -5.22 8.93 -8.34
N ASN A 29 -5.58 9.00 -9.61
CA ASN A 29 -6.26 10.18 -10.14
C ASN A 29 -7.73 10.16 -9.77
N ILE A 30 -8.36 11.31 -9.88
CA ILE A 30 -9.76 11.46 -9.51
C ILE A 30 -10.61 10.46 -10.27
N ASN A 31 -11.56 9.82 -9.58
CA ASN A 31 -12.48 8.84 -10.14
C ASN A 31 -11.81 7.59 -10.71
N LYS A 32 -10.55 7.37 -10.45
CA LYS A 32 -9.84 6.23 -11.04
C LYS A 32 -9.35 5.25 -9.98
N ALA A 33 -9.38 3.97 -10.34
CA ALA A 33 -8.75 2.92 -9.56
C ALA A 33 -7.55 2.33 -10.30
N THR A 34 -7.01 3.08 -11.27
CA THR A 34 -5.76 2.72 -11.94
C THR A 34 -4.65 3.60 -11.36
N ILE A 35 -3.49 3.00 -11.16
CA ILE A 35 -2.37 3.69 -10.50
C ILE A 35 -1.92 4.88 -11.33
N ALA A 36 -1.80 6.05 -10.69
CA ALA A 36 -1.45 7.27 -11.39
C ALA A 36 0.01 7.28 -11.83
N SER A 37 0.89 6.77 -11.00
CA SER A 37 2.31 6.72 -11.32
C SER A 37 2.90 5.41 -10.82
N ARG A 38 3.45 4.65 -11.73
CA ARG A 38 4.02 3.36 -11.35
C ARG A 38 5.30 3.52 -10.53
N LYS A 39 5.84 4.72 -10.45
CA LYS A 39 6.98 4.99 -9.58
C LYS A 39 6.63 4.76 -8.11
N ASP A 40 5.36 4.91 -7.76
CA ASP A 40 4.93 4.66 -6.39
C ASP A 40 5.15 3.21 -5.98
N LEU A 41 5.31 2.32 -6.95
CA LEU A 41 5.47 0.90 -6.65
C LEU A 41 6.91 0.50 -6.32
N VAL A 42 7.86 1.43 -6.41
CA VAL A 42 9.26 1.11 -6.15
C VAL A 42 9.44 0.55 -4.74
N ASN A 43 8.93 1.26 -3.75
CA ASN A 43 9.07 0.79 -2.38
C ASN A 43 8.11 -0.35 -2.05
N VAL A 44 6.96 -0.39 -2.74
CA VAL A 44 6.02 -1.49 -2.58
C VAL A 44 6.67 -2.79 -3.01
N LYS A 45 7.47 -2.74 -4.07
CA LYS A 45 8.16 -3.94 -4.52
C LYS A 45 9.12 -4.46 -3.47
N ASN A 46 9.84 -3.56 -2.79
CA ASN A 46 10.75 -3.97 -1.73
C ASN A 46 9.98 -4.62 -0.57
N LEU A 47 8.83 -4.05 -0.21
CA LEU A 47 8.02 -4.63 0.84
C LEU A 47 7.47 -5.99 0.41
N ALA A 48 7.09 -6.12 -0.86
CA ALA A 48 6.59 -7.40 -1.39
C ALA A 48 7.67 -8.48 -1.29
N GLU A 49 8.92 -8.15 -1.62
CA GLU A 49 10.01 -9.11 -1.50
C GLU A 49 10.19 -9.54 -0.04
N TYR A 50 10.17 -8.58 0.86
CA TYR A 50 10.28 -8.90 2.27
C TYR A 50 9.15 -9.81 2.74
N ALA A 51 7.92 -9.49 2.36
CA ALA A 51 6.76 -10.27 2.77
C ALA A 51 6.81 -11.69 2.23
N LYS A 52 7.27 -11.82 1.00
CA LYS A 52 7.41 -13.12 0.34
C LYS A 52 8.45 -13.97 1.05
N ASP A 53 9.61 -13.38 1.31
CA ASP A 53 10.73 -14.12 1.89
C ASP A 53 10.48 -14.51 3.33
N ASN A 54 9.77 -13.68 4.06
CA ASN A 54 9.56 -13.88 5.49
C ASN A 54 8.15 -14.35 5.82
N LYS A 55 7.31 -14.54 4.82
CA LYS A 55 5.94 -15.04 4.98
C LYS A 55 5.12 -14.23 5.96
N VAL A 56 5.24 -12.92 5.89
CA VAL A 56 4.43 -12.03 6.71
C VAL A 56 3.23 -11.56 5.90
N ASN A 57 2.17 -11.19 6.59
CA ASN A 57 0.95 -10.74 5.95
C ASN A 57 0.97 -9.24 5.75
N LEU A 58 0.27 -8.80 4.71
CA LEU A 58 0.18 -7.39 4.36
C LEU A 58 -1.27 -6.92 4.41
N VAL A 59 -1.45 -5.66 4.80
CA VAL A 59 -2.76 -5.02 4.76
C VAL A 59 -2.70 -3.91 3.72
N VAL A 60 -3.66 -3.92 2.80
CA VAL A 60 -3.78 -2.90 1.78
C VAL A 60 -5.09 -2.14 2.05
N THR A 61 -4.98 -0.85 2.29
CA THR A 61 -6.13 -0.02 2.64
C THR A 61 -6.31 1.04 1.56
N GLY A 62 -7.50 1.09 0.97
CA GLY A 62 -7.82 2.08 -0.06
C GLY A 62 -8.61 3.24 0.52
N TYR A 63 -8.43 4.41 -0.09
CA TYR A 63 -9.09 5.65 0.32
C TYR A 63 -9.57 6.41 -0.90
N ALA A 64 -10.62 7.19 -0.72
CA ALA A 64 -11.07 8.14 -1.71
C ALA A 64 -11.13 9.51 -1.06
N ASP A 65 -11.09 10.60 -1.86
CA ASP A 65 -11.25 11.91 -1.23
C ASP A 65 -12.74 12.20 -1.07
N SER A 66 -13.11 12.72 0.10
CA SER A 66 -14.51 12.93 0.42
C SER A 66 -15.09 14.18 -0.23
N SER A 67 -14.25 14.98 -0.89
CA SER A 67 -14.74 16.21 -1.53
C SER A 67 -15.38 15.94 -2.90
N THR A 68 -15.27 14.70 -3.41
CA THR A 68 -15.91 14.34 -4.68
C THR A 68 -16.67 13.03 -4.49
N GLY A 69 -17.80 12.90 -5.17
CA GLY A 69 -18.58 11.68 -5.16
C GLY A 69 -19.42 11.50 -3.92
N SER A 70 -20.31 10.53 -3.98
CA SER A 70 -21.18 10.19 -2.84
C SER A 70 -20.43 9.26 -1.90
N ALA A 71 -20.96 9.12 -0.67
CA ALA A 71 -20.35 8.20 0.30
C ALA A 71 -20.34 6.77 -0.22
N ALA A 72 -21.44 6.32 -0.84
CA ALA A 72 -21.51 4.97 -1.36
C ALA A 72 -20.53 4.75 -2.50
N TYR A 73 -20.42 5.73 -3.40
CA TYR A 73 -19.48 5.64 -4.50
C TYR A 73 -18.04 5.59 -4.01
N ASN A 74 -17.71 6.45 -3.03
CA ASN A 74 -16.37 6.52 -2.50
C ASN A 74 -15.98 5.24 -1.75
N LYS A 75 -16.96 4.61 -1.09
CA LYS A 75 -16.70 3.34 -0.43
C LYS A 75 -16.24 2.30 -1.45
N LYS A 76 -16.98 2.18 -2.55
CA LYS A 76 -16.65 1.22 -3.60
C LYS A 76 -15.35 1.57 -4.29
N LEU A 77 -15.11 2.86 -4.54
CA LEU A 77 -13.86 3.29 -5.17
C LEU A 77 -12.66 2.95 -4.30
N SER A 78 -12.78 3.19 -2.99
CA SER A 78 -11.69 2.87 -2.08
C SER A 78 -11.39 1.39 -2.05
N GLU A 79 -12.42 0.56 -2.11
CA GLU A 79 -12.23 -0.89 -2.16
C GLU A 79 -11.53 -1.31 -3.45
N ARG A 80 -11.91 -0.71 -4.58
CA ARG A 80 -11.27 -1.02 -5.85
C ARG A 80 -9.82 -0.57 -5.89
N ARG A 81 -9.50 0.55 -5.24
CA ARG A 81 -8.12 1.01 -5.16
C ARG A 81 -7.26 0.04 -4.35
N ALA A 82 -7.81 -0.46 -3.23
CA ALA A 82 -7.10 -1.48 -2.46
C ALA A 82 -6.88 -2.74 -3.31
N GLU A 83 -7.91 -3.14 -4.06
CA GLU A 83 -7.81 -4.34 -4.88
C GLU A 83 -6.77 -4.18 -5.98
N THR A 84 -6.69 -2.99 -6.58
CA THR A 84 -5.69 -2.73 -7.61
C THR A 84 -4.27 -2.95 -7.07
N VAL A 85 -4.00 -2.43 -5.88
CA VAL A 85 -2.67 -2.59 -5.30
C VAL A 85 -2.43 -4.03 -4.86
N ALA A 86 -3.46 -4.69 -4.33
CA ALA A 86 -3.32 -6.10 -3.97
C ALA A 86 -2.97 -6.94 -5.20
N ASN A 87 -3.57 -6.65 -6.35
CA ASN A 87 -3.25 -7.35 -7.58
C ASN A 87 -1.80 -7.12 -8.01
N GLU A 88 -1.27 -5.92 -7.79
CA GLU A 88 0.14 -5.66 -8.07
C GLU A 88 1.05 -6.50 -7.17
N LEU A 89 0.69 -6.62 -5.90
CA LEU A 89 1.47 -7.45 -4.97
C LEU A 89 1.48 -8.91 -5.41
N VAL A 90 0.36 -9.41 -5.89
CA VAL A 90 0.30 -10.78 -6.40
C VAL A 90 1.20 -10.93 -7.61
N LYS A 91 1.22 -9.94 -8.51
CA LYS A 91 2.12 -9.98 -9.66
C LYS A 91 3.58 -9.96 -9.24
N MET A 92 3.87 -9.38 -8.08
CA MET A 92 5.22 -9.35 -7.53
C MET A 92 5.58 -10.64 -6.79
N GLY A 93 4.63 -11.58 -6.71
CA GLY A 93 4.90 -12.89 -6.13
C GLY A 93 4.38 -13.11 -4.73
N VAL A 94 3.67 -12.14 -4.13
CA VAL A 94 3.07 -12.34 -2.82
C VAL A 94 1.83 -13.20 -2.96
N SER A 95 1.67 -14.19 -2.10
CA SER A 95 0.50 -15.05 -2.12
C SER A 95 -0.74 -14.24 -1.75
N ARG A 96 -1.84 -14.50 -2.45
CA ARG A 96 -3.10 -13.82 -2.14
C ARG A 96 -3.50 -14.05 -0.69
N ASP A 97 -3.17 -15.21 -0.13
CA ASP A 97 -3.48 -15.53 1.25
C ASP A 97 -2.76 -14.64 2.25
N GLN A 98 -1.71 -13.96 1.83
CA GLN A 98 -0.97 -13.06 2.70
C GLN A 98 -1.53 -11.63 2.67
N ILE A 99 -2.53 -11.35 1.86
CA ILE A 99 -2.98 -9.98 1.61
C ILE A 99 -4.41 -9.80 2.09
N THR A 100 -4.61 -8.80 2.96
CA THR A 100 -5.95 -8.37 3.37
C THR A 100 -6.20 -7.01 2.76
N THR A 101 -7.39 -6.80 2.20
CA THR A 101 -7.76 -5.50 1.62
C THR A 101 -8.93 -4.91 2.38
N GLU A 102 -8.95 -3.58 2.46
CA GLU A 102 -10.07 -2.87 3.03
C GLU A 102 -10.21 -1.51 2.37
N GLY A 103 -11.41 -1.00 2.29
CA GLY A 103 -11.67 0.32 1.75
C GLY A 103 -12.28 1.19 2.83
N MET A 104 -11.72 2.37 3.02
CA MET A 104 -12.14 3.29 4.06
C MET A 104 -13.14 4.34 3.57
N GLY A 105 -13.47 4.33 2.28
CA GLY A 105 -14.39 5.31 1.75
C GLY A 105 -13.72 6.66 1.58
N GLY A 106 -14.54 7.70 1.58
CA GLY A 106 -14.04 9.06 1.42
C GLY A 106 -13.47 9.61 2.71
N VAL A 107 -12.30 10.20 2.61
CA VAL A 107 -11.63 10.81 3.76
C VAL A 107 -11.11 12.19 3.36
N LYS A 108 -10.77 12.99 4.35
CA LYS A 108 -10.16 14.30 4.12
C LYS A 108 -9.04 14.54 5.13
N GLU A 109 -8.27 13.51 5.38
CA GLU A 109 -7.23 13.54 6.39
C GLU A 109 -5.99 14.30 5.97
N LEU A 110 -5.75 14.35 4.67
CA LEU A 110 -4.51 14.89 4.15
C LEU A 110 -4.76 16.13 3.30
N SER A 111 -3.74 16.92 3.15
CA SER A 111 -3.75 18.12 2.33
C SER A 111 -2.47 18.14 1.50
N PRO A 112 -2.55 18.40 0.21
CA PRO A 112 -3.73 18.76 -0.58
C PRO A 112 -4.71 17.58 -0.74
N VAL A 113 -5.91 17.90 -1.19
CA VAL A 113 -6.99 16.92 -1.34
C VAL A 113 -6.56 15.68 -2.11
N SER A 114 -5.74 15.86 -3.14
CA SER A 114 -5.32 14.73 -3.97
C SER A 114 -4.54 13.67 -3.19
N TYR A 115 -3.97 14.01 -2.05
CA TYR A 115 -3.24 13.04 -1.23
C TYR A 115 -4.18 12.00 -0.61
N ASN A 116 -5.48 12.27 -0.59
CA ASN A 116 -6.46 11.31 -0.06
C ASN A 116 -6.87 10.27 -1.10
N ARG A 117 -6.45 10.42 -2.36
CA ARG A 117 -6.74 9.43 -3.41
C ARG A 117 -5.59 8.43 -3.46
N ARG A 118 -5.62 7.48 -2.52
CA ARG A 118 -4.47 6.58 -2.36
C ARG A 118 -4.89 5.22 -1.84
N ALA A 119 -3.96 4.30 -1.90
CA ALA A 119 -4.02 3.05 -1.14
C ALA A 119 -2.70 2.90 -0.42
N THR A 120 -2.74 2.33 0.77
CA THR A 120 -1.52 2.12 1.55
C THR A 120 -1.26 0.64 1.71
N VAL A 121 0.01 0.28 1.84
CA VAL A 121 0.44 -1.09 2.09
C VAL A 121 1.30 -1.09 3.31
N LYS A 122 1.02 -2.00 4.23
CA LYS A 122 1.89 -2.17 5.39
C LYS A 122 1.84 -3.62 5.87
N ILE A 123 2.78 -3.98 6.72
CA ILE A 123 2.77 -5.30 7.34
C ILE A 123 1.63 -5.35 8.35
N ALA A 124 0.88 -6.45 8.32
CA ALA A 124 -0.21 -6.65 9.28
C ALA A 124 0.35 -6.86 10.68
N ASP A 125 -0.36 -6.32 11.65
CA ASP A 125 0.04 -6.48 13.07
C ASP A 125 -0.11 -7.89 13.59
#